data_842aa8b31c1011f392a7282932f3bedf
#
_entry.id   842aa8b31c1011f392a7282932f3bedf
#
_cell.length_a   1.000
_cell.length_b   1.000
_cell.length_c   1.000
_cell.angle_alpha   90.00
_cell.angle_beta   90.00
_cell.angle_gamma   90.00
#
_symmetry.space_group_name_H-M   'P 1'
#
loop_
_entity.id
_entity.type
_entity.pdbx_description
1 polymer ?
#
loop_
_entity_poly.entity_id
_entity_poly.type
_entity_poly.pdbx_seq_one_letter_code
_entity_poly.pdbx_strand_id
1 'polypeptide(L)'
;LGRRLHRKWSKRNLPWYAEEKAQGGSFAAFILFNLFIVNKTLHWRASALGDCCLIHRWGPTNCETFPITLSEQFGSNPLLLPSAESKQRQALDLVQHMNGIAAPGHDFLLVSDAVGSWFLQQREGGETEGIKALDGLMDSEDSDGLLNFFENLRSVGKIRNDDIAVVRIVVY
;
A
#
# COMPACT_ATOMS: atom_id res chain seq x y z
N LEU A 1 -3.21 -0.48 -20.36
CA LEU A 1 -1.79 -0.47 -19.92
C LEU A 1 -1.04 -1.70 -20.46
N GLY A 2 -1.58 -2.91 -20.35
CA GLY A 2 -0.95 -4.16 -20.75
C GLY A 2 -0.51 -4.22 -22.22
N ARG A 3 -1.36 -3.76 -23.16
CA ARG A 3 -1.03 -3.73 -24.60
C ARG A 3 0.14 -2.81 -24.94
N ARG A 4 0.32 -1.69 -24.22
CA ARG A 4 1.44 -0.76 -24.42
C ARG A 4 2.76 -1.34 -23.90
N LEU A 5 2.73 -2.03 -22.78
CA LEU A 5 3.89 -2.70 -22.19
C LEU A 5 4.33 -3.86 -23.10
N HIS A 6 3.42 -4.73 -23.52
CA HIS A 6 3.73 -5.84 -24.41
C HIS A 6 4.38 -5.37 -25.73
N ARG A 7 3.89 -4.26 -26.32
CA ARG A 7 4.43 -3.66 -27.55
C ARG A 7 5.83 -3.04 -27.37
N LYS A 8 6.19 -2.65 -26.15
CA LYS A 8 7.50 -2.09 -25.83
C LYS A 8 8.55 -3.17 -25.59
N TRP A 9 8.12 -4.33 -25.09
CA TRP A 9 9.00 -5.47 -24.81
C TRP A 9 9.24 -6.34 -26.05
N SER A 10 8.27 -6.53 -26.92
CA SER A 10 8.39 -7.29 -28.18
C SER A 10 9.34 -6.65 -29.22
N LYS A 11 9.80 -5.44 -28.99
CA LYS A 11 10.79 -4.74 -29.84
C LYS A 11 12.23 -4.84 -29.33
N ARG A 12 12.49 -5.53 -28.22
CA ARG A 12 13.85 -5.73 -27.69
C ARG A 12 14.24 -7.18 -27.90
N ASN A 13 15.43 -7.41 -28.47
CA ASN A 13 16.06 -8.74 -28.47
C ASN A 13 16.41 -9.08 -27.01
N LEU A 14 15.49 -9.74 -26.33
CA LEU A 14 15.70 -10.18 -24.96
C LEU A 14 16.40 -11.55 -24.96
N PRO A 15 17.28 -11.85 -24.01
CA PRO A 15 17.75 -13.20 -23.78
C PRO A 15 16.56 -14.14 -23.53
N TRP A 16 16.66 -15.41 -23.91
CA TRP A 16 15.56 -16.40 -23.82
C TRP A 16 14.89 -16.48 -22.44
N TYR A 17 15.66 -16.37 -21.35
CA TYR A 17 15.14 -16.36 -19.98
C TYR A 17 14.34 -15.08 -19.64
N ALA A 18 14.65 -13.96 -20.29
CA ALA A 18 13.91 -12.72 -20.14
C ALA A 18 12.66 -12.70 -21.03
N GLU A 19 12.67 -13.41 -22.15
CA GLU A 19 11.48 -13.62 -23.00
C GLU A 19 10.42 -14.46 -22.27
N GLU A 20 10.82 -15.51 -21.58
CA GLU A 20 9.91 -16.34 -20.78
C GLU A 20 9.26 -15.54 -19.65
N LYS A 21 10.05 -14.74 -18.92
CA LYS A 21 9.53 -13.79 -17.92
C LYS A 21 8.62 -12.72 -18.53
N ALA A 22 8.98 -12.19 -19.69
CA ALA A 22 8.18 -11.18 -20.38
C ALA A 22 6.84 -11.74 -20.89
N GLN A 23 6.79 -13.03 -21.29
CA GLN A 23 5.57 -13.74 -21.67
C GLN A 23 4.67 -14.00 -20.46
N GLY A 24 5.23 -14.20 -19.27
CA GLY A 24 4.50 -14.32 -18.01
C GLY A 24 3.76 -13.05 -17.61
N GLY A 25 4.16 -11.90 -18.18
CA GLY A 25 3.62 -10.57 -17.87
C GLY A 25 4.19 -9.96 -16.61
N SER A 26 3.69 -8.78 -16.26
CA SER A 26 3.98 -8.08 -15.02
C SER A 26 2.82 -8.26 -14.05
N PHE A 27 3.12 -8.13 -12.76
CA PHE A 27 2.15 -8.24 -11.69
C PHE A 27 2.23 -6.99 -10.82
N ALA A 28 1.10 -6.56 -10.27
CA ALA A 28 1.04 -5.39 -9.39
C ALA A 28 0.06 -5.61 -8.25
N ALA A 29 0.47 -5.24 -7.04
CA ALA A 29 -0.44 -4.92 -5.96
C ALA A 29 -1.02 -3.53 -6.21
N PHE A 30 -2.21 -3.25 -5.73
CA PHE A 30 -2.77 -1.92 -5.76
C PHE A 30 -3.74 -1.66 -4.61
N ILE A 31 -3.86 -0.39 -4.27
CA ILE A 31 -4.94 0.13 -3.46
C ILE A 31 -5.53 1.35 -4.16
N LEU A 32 -6.84 1.38 -4.28
CA LEU A 32 -7.62 2.52 -4.77
C LEU A 32 -8.39 3.10 -3.60
N PHE A 33 -8.29 4.40 -3.42
CA PHE A 33 -8.99 5.12 -2.37
C PHE A 33 -9.76 6.29 -2.95
N ASN A 34 -11.02 6.43 -2.56
CA ASN A 34 -11.90 7.50 -3.01
C ASN A 34 -12.58 8.16 -1.82
N LEU A 35 -12.61 9.49 -1.83
CA LEU A 35 -13.44 10.32 -0.96
C LEU A 35 -14.56 10.95 -1.80
N PHE A 36 -15.79 10.93 -1.30
CA PHE A 36 -16.95 11.50 -1.98
C PHE A 36 -18.02 11.94 -0.98
N ILE A 37 -18.83 12.92 -1.38
CA ILE A 37 -19.87 13.49 -0.52
C ILE A 37 -21.24 12.96 -0.97
N VAL A 38 -22.00 12.44 -0.01
CA VAL A 38 -23.41 12.05 -0.19
C VAL A 38 -24.23 12.70 0.93
N ASN A 39 -25.24 13.46 0.58
CA ASN A 39 -26.13 14.14 1.54
C ASN A 39 -25.38 14.92 2.63
N LYS A 40 -24.35 15.68 2.23
CA LYS A 40 -23.46 16.47 3.10
C LYS A 40 -22.57 15.64 4.06
N THR A 41 -22.53 14.34 3.88
CA THR A 41 -21.67 13.43 4.65
C THR A 41 -20.51 13.00 3.77
N LEU A 42 -19.29 13.08 4.28
CA LEU A 42 -18.09 12.61 3.60
C LEU A 42 -18.00 11.09 3.76
N HIS A 43 -17.99 10.38 2.66
CA HIS A 43 -17.82 8.95 2.59
C HIS A 43 -16.46 8.60 1.99
N TRP A 44 -15.95 7.43 2.32
CA TRP A 44 -14.78 6.86 1.69
C TRP A 44 -15.01 5.43 1.22
N ARG A 45 -14.26 5.03 0.22
CA ARG A 45 -14.22 3.65 -0.28
C ARG A 45 -12.79 3.29 -0.64
N ALA A 46 -12.37 2.11 -0.22
CA ALA A 46 -11.11 1.49 -0.62
C ALA A 46 -11.38 0.19 -1.38
N SER A 47 -10.53 -0.09 -2.36
CA SER A 47 -10.48 -1.37 -3.08
C SER A 47 -9.03 -1.78 -3.20
N ALA A 48 -8.70 -3.01 -2.81
CA ALA A 48 -7.31 -3.48 -2.78
C ALA A 48 -7.17 -4.89 -3.35
N LEU A 49 -6.03 -5.12 -3.97
CA LEU A 49 -5.53 -6.43 -4.34
C LEU A 49 -4.04 -6.48 -4.07
N GLY A 50 -3.58 -7.49 -3.32
CA GLY A 50 -2.20 -7.61 -2.90
C GLY A 50 -1.97 -7.15 -1.48
N ASP A 51 -0.78 -6.66 -1.22
CA ASP A 51 -0.24 -6.35 0.10
C ASP A 51 0.02 -4.85 0.37
N CYS A 52 -0.46 -3.96 -0.51
CA CYS A 52 -0.59 -2.56 -0.16
C CYS A 52 -1.69 -2.37 0.88
N CYS A 53 -1.48 -1.50 1.86
CA CYS A 53 -2.41 -1.30 2.97
C CYS A 53 -2.97 0.12 3.03
N LEU A 54 -4.26 0.20 3.39
CA LEU A 54 -4.87 1.39 3.96
C LEU A 54 -4.82 1.27 5.49
N ILE A 55 -4.38 2.33 6.14
CA ILE A 55 -4.45 2.51 7.57
C ILE A 55 -5.39 3.69 7.80
N HIS A 56 -6.54 3.43 8.40
CA HIS A 56 -7.52 4.44 8.76
C HIS A 56 -7.47 4.68 10.27
N ARG A 57 -7.28 5.93 10.66
CA ARG A 57 -7.17 6.33 12.07
C ARG A 57 -8.20 7.42 12.39
N TRP A 58 -8.77 7.37 13.59
CA TRP A 58 -9.70 8.38 14.11
C TRP A 58 -9.59 8.46 15.63
N GLY A 59 -9.38 9.66 16.12
CA GLY A 59 -9.09 9.87 17.53
C GLY A 59 -7.73 9.27 17.95
N PRO A 60 -7.44 9.26 19.25
CA PRO A 60 -6.09 9.01 19.75
C PRO A 60 -5.63 7.55 19.68
N THR A 61 -6.57 6.60 19.66
CA THR A 61 -6.26 5.16 19.76
C THR A 61 -6.91 4.31 18.69
N ASN A 62 -7.93 4.84 17.99
CA ASN A 62 -8.70 4.07 17.03
C ASN A 62 -7.94 3.98 15.71
N CYS A 63 -7.80 2.76 15.24
CA CYS A 63 -7.15 2.47 13.97
C CYS A 63 -7.63 1.13 13.43
N GLU A 64 -7.93 1.11 12.15
CA GLU A 64 -8.20 -0.10 11.39
C GLU A 64 -7.31 -0.16 10.17
N THR A 65 -7.04 -1.35 9.67
CA THR A 65 -6.20 -1.57 8.49
C THR A 65 -6.93 -2.46 7.50
N PHE A 66 -6.63 -2.26 6.19
CA PHE A 66 -7.28 -2.96 5.09
C PHE A 66 -6.30 -3.11 3.91
N PRO A 67 -6.25 -4.21 3.18
CA PRO A 67 -6.97 -5.47 3.38
C PRO A 67 -6.32 -6.36 4.45
N ILE A 68 -5.09 -6.05 4.86
CA ILE A 68 -4.29 -6.79 5.83
C ILE A 68 -4.48 -6.19 7.20
N THR A 69 -4.73 -7.04 8.20
CA THR A 69 -5.03 -6.63 9.58
C THR A 69 -3.99 -7.08 10.60
N LEU A 70 -3.15 -8.05 10.23
CA LEU A 70 -2.08 -8.58 11.08
C LEU A 70 -0.76 -8.62 10.33
N SER A 71 0.35 -8.33 11.00
CA SER A 71 1.68 -8.30 10.37
C SER A 71 2.10 -9.64 9.77
N GLU A 72 1.67 -10.75 10.34
CA GLU A 72 1.94 -12.10 9.84
C GLU A 72 1.31 -12.41 8.47
N GLN A 73 0.29 -11.63 8.06
CA GLN A 73 -0.38 -11.80 6.76
C GLN A 73 0.46 -11.25 5.60
N PHE A 74 1.52 -10.48 5.86
CA PHE A 74 2.47 -10.04 4.85
C PHE A 74 3.37 -11.20 4.42
N GLY A 75 2.86 -12.01 3.50
CA GLY A 75 3.57 -13.17 2.97
C GLY A 75 4.49 -12.86 1.80
N SER A 76 5.21 -13.88 1.34
CA SER A 76 6.06 -13.81 0.14
C SER A 76 5.30 -14.00 -1.18
N ASN A 77 4.00 -14.31 -1.14
CA ASN A 77 3.17 -14.58 -2.32
C ASN A 77 1.83 -13.81 -2.25
N PRO A 78 1.83 -12.48 -2.37
CA PRO A 78 0.59 -11.73 -2.41
C PRO A 78 -0.21 -12.03 -3.68
N LEU A 79 -1.53 -11.91 -3.60
CA LEU A 79 -2.40 -11.92 -4.78
C LEU A 79 -2.17 -10.65 -5.58
N LEU A 80 -1.71 -10.79 -6.83
CA LEU A 80 -1.35 -9.65 -7.67
C LEU A 80 -2.21 -9.58 -8.92
N LEU A 81 -2.45 -8.36 -9.41
CA LEU A 81 -3.12 -8.13 -10.69
C LEU A 81 -2.13 -8.42 -11.83
N PRO A 82 -2.38 -9.44 -12.68
CA PRO A 82 -1.53 -9.73 -13.82
C PRO A 82 -1.78 -8.73 -14.96
N SER A 83 -0.74 -8.40 -15.71
CA SER A 83 -0.87 -7.58 -16.92
C SER A 83 -1.51 -8.33 -18.10
N ALA A 84 -1.53 -9.67 -18.05
CA ALA A 84 -2.14 -10.52 -19.06
C ALA A 84 -3.68 -10.50 -18.96
N GLU A 85 -4.36 -10.01 -20.01
CA GLU A 85 -5.83 -9.82 -20.01
C GLU A 85 -6.60 -11.13 -19.69
N SER A 86 -6.12 -12.28 -20.14
CA SER A 86 -6.77 -13.57 -19.89
C SER A 86 -6.83 -13.98 -18.41
N LYS A 87 -5.91 -13.45 -17.59
CA LYS A 87 -5.82 -13.75 -16.15
C LYS A 87 -6.41 -12.63 -15.28
N GLN A 88 -6.68 -11.44 -15.85
CA GLN A 88 -7.15 -10.28 -15.08
C GLN A 88 -8.50 -10.53 -14.44
N ARG A 89 -9.43 -11.18 -15.14
CA ARG A 89 -10.78 -11.41 -14.64
C ARG A 89 -10.78 -12.17 -13.31
N GLN A 90 -10.03 -13.25 -13.24
CA GLN A 90 -9.90 -14.03 -12.00
C GLN A 90 -9.28 -13.23 -10.86
N ALA A 91 -8.28 -12.40 -11.16
CA ALA A 91 -7.67 -11.54 -10.15
C ALA A 91 -8.62 -10.43 -9.69
N LEU A 92 -9.42 -9.86 -10.59
CA LEU A 92 -10.39 -8.82 -10.25
C LEU A 92 -11.54 -9.35 -9.37
N ASP A 93 -11.91 -10.61 -9.51
CA ASP A 93 -12.91 -11.26 -8.65
C ASP A 93 -12.41 -11.42 -7.19
N LEU A 94 -11.10 -11.28 -6.96
CA LEU A 94 -10.46 -11.36 -5.64
C LEU A 94 -10.19 -9.99 -5.02
N VAL A 95 -10.58 -8.89 -5.69
CA VAL A 95 -10.44 -7.54 -5.14
C VAL A 95 -11.32 -7.40 -3.90
N GLN A 96 -10.69 -7.00 -2.81
CA GLN A 96 -11.39 -6.73 -1.56
C GLN A 96 -11.89 -5.28 -1.54
N HIS A 97 -12.96 -5.03 -0.80
CA HIS A 97 -13.56 -3.72 -0.69
C HIS A 97 -13.87 -3.37 0.75
N MET A 98 -13.64 -2.11 1.11
CA MET A 98 -14.01 -1.53 2.39
C MET A 98 -14.55 -0.12 2.17
N ASN A 99 -15.47 0.32 3.00
CA ASN A 99 -16.03 1.68 2.93
C ASN A 99 -16.44 2.17 4.31
N GLY A 100 -16.62 3.47 4.44
CA GLY A 100 -17.04 4.06 5.68
C GLY A 100 -17.40 5.53 5.53
N ILE A 101 -17.59 6.18 6.67
CA ILE A 101 -17.82 7.62 6.79
C ILE A 101 -16.55 8.25 7.34
N ALA A 102 -16.16 9.38 6.77
CA ALA A 102 -15.06 10.20 7.27
C ALA A 102 -15.63 11.47 7.94
N ALA A 103 -14.94 11.92 8.97
CA ALA A 103 -15.25 13.16 9.69
C ALA A 103 -13.95 13.93 9.98
N PRO A 104 -14.02 15.21 10.34
CA PRO A 104 -12.83 15.95 10.78
C PRO A 104 -12.05 15.20 11.85
N GLY A 105 -10.74 15.15 11.69
CA GLY A 105 -9.83 14.38 12.55
C GLY A 105 -9.61 12.93 12.11
N HIS A 106 -10.26 12.46 11.03
CA HIS A 106 -9.90 11.20 10.39
C HIS A 106 -8.63 11.35 9.55
N ASP A 107 -7.80 10.33 9.59
CA ASP A 107 -6.50 10.27 8.93
C ASP A 107 -6.35 8.92 8.22
N PHE A 108 -5.97 8.95 6.94
CA PHE A 108 -5.80 7.78 6.09
C PHE A 108 -4.37 7.74 5.57
N LEU A 109 -3.71 6.60 5.75
CA LEU A 109 -2.39 6.34 5.18
C LEU A 109 -2.54 5.21 4.17
N LEU A 110 -2.13 5.45 2.92
CA LEU A 110 -1.95 4.40 1.92
C LEU A 110 -0.47 4.07 1.86
N VAL A 111 -0.14 2.82 2.12
CA VAL A 111 1.26 2.40 2.32
C VAL A 111 1.60 1.16 1.51
N SER A 112 2.89 1.06 1.14
CA SER A 112 3.45 -0.18 0.58
C SER A 112 3.53 -1.27 1.65
N ASP A 113 3.76 -2.51 1.23
CA ASP A 113 3.85 -3.70 2.08
C ASP A 113 4.90 -3.56 3.20
N ALA A 114 6.08 -3.03 2.88
CA ALA A 114 7.16 -2.84 3.86
C ALA A 114 6.69 -1.93 5.02
N VAL A 115 6.06 -0.79 4.69
CA VAL A 115 5.56 0.16 5.69
C VAL A 115 4.36 -0.41 6.44
N GLY A 116 3.42 -1.07 5.74
CA GLY A 116 2.26 -1.71 6.33
C GLY A 116 2.64 -2.80 7.34
N SER A 117 3.59 -3.66 6.95
CA SER A 117 4.12 -4.71 7.83
C SER A 117 4.78 -4.12 9.08
N TRP A 118 5.67 -3.12 8.91
CA TRP A 118 6.30 -2.43 10.01
C TRP A 118 5.28 -1.77 10.94
N PHE A 119 4.31 -1.05 10.40
CA PHE A 119 3.29 -0.36 11.17
C PHE A 119 2.47 -1.34 12.03
N LEU A 120 2.04 -2.47 11.46
CA LEU A 120 1.30 -3.48 12.20
C LEU A 120 2.15 -4.14 13.27
N GLN A 121 3.43 -4.44 13.00
CA GLN A 121 4.36 -4.96 14.01
C GLN A 121 4.51 -4.01 15.21
N GLN A 122 4.65 -2.69 14.94
CA GLN A 122 4.73 -1.69 16.00
C GLN A 122 3.47 -1.70 16.87
N ARG A 123 2.29 -1.78 16.24
CA ARG A 123 1.02 -1.82 16.96
C ARG A 123 0.84 -3.10 17.76
N GLU A 124 1.12 -4.24 17.18
CA GLU A 124 1.04 -5.55 17.85
C GLU A 124 2.00 -5.66 19.03
N GLY A 125 3.18 -5.08 18.90
CA GLY A 125 4.17 -4.97 19.97
C GLY A 125 3.86 -3.91 21.02
N GLY A 126 2.84 -3.07 20.83
CA GLY A 126 2.55 -1.94 21.70
C GLY A 126 3.56 -0.78 21.58
N GLU A 127 4.40 -0.81 20.54
CA GLU A 127 5.42 0.20 20.28
C GLU A 127 4.82 1.38 19.50
N THR A 128 4.64 2.54 20.12
CA THR A 128 4.02 3.71 19.48
C THR A 128 5.01 4.79 19.07
N GLU A 129 6.23 4.78 19.59
CA GLU A 129 7.21 5.84 19.37
C GLU A 129 7.64 5.96 17.90
N GLY A 130 7.83 4.84 17.19
CA GLY A 130 8.15 4.85 15.77
C GLY A 130 7.01 5.44 14.92
N ILE A 131 5.76 5.12 15.26
CA ILE A 131 4.58 5.68 14.58
C ILE A 131 4.48 7.19 14.81
N LYS A 132 4.67 7.66 16.05
CA LYS A 132 4.69 9.10 16.38
C LYS A 132 5.81 9.85 15.67
N ALA A 133 7.00 9.23 15.54
CA ALA A 133 8.11 9.82 14.81
C ALA A 133 7.78 9.98 13.32
N LEU A 134 7.17 8.95 12.70
CA LEU A 134 6.69 9.03 11.33
C LEU A 134 5.65 10.14 11.16
N ASP A 135 4.67 10.22 12.07
CA ASP A 135 3.63 11.26 12.04
C ASP A 135 4.24 12.67 12.12
N GLY A 136 5.17 12.90 13.04
CA GLY A 136 5.85 14.18 13.16
C GLY A 136 6.63 14.61 11.92
N LEU A 137 7.28 13.66 11.23
CA LEU A 137 7.97 13.93 9.98
C LEU A 137 6.99 14.24 8.85
N MET A 138 5.85 13.55 8.80
CA MET A 138 4.81 13.82 7.80
C MET A 138 4.09 15.16 8.06
N ASP A 139 3.87 15.54 9.32
CA ASP A 139 3.28 16.82 9.70
C ASP A 139 4.18 18.01 9.35
N SER A 140 5.49 17.82 9.44
CA SER A 140 6.49 18.86 9.09
C SER A 140 6.85 18.89 7.60
N GLU A 141 6.31 17.98 6.78
CA GLU A 141 6.65 17.81 5.36
C GLU A 141 8.16 17.63 5.12
N ASP A 142 8.86 17.05 6.11
CA ASP A 142 10.31 16.83 6.06
C ASP A 142 10.65 15.58 5.25
N SER A 143 10.83 15.78 3.95
CA SER A 143 11.15 14.68 3.02
C SER A 143 12.52 14.04 3.29
N ASP A 144 13.52 14.82 3.69
CA ASP A 144 14.85 14.30 4.02
C ASP A 144 14.82 13.53 5.35
N GLY A 145 14.09 14.04 6.32
CA GLY A 145 13.82 13.35 7.58
C GLY A 145 13.11 12.02 7.37
N LEU A 146 12.09 11.98 6.49
CA LEU A 146 11.40 10.74 6.13
C LEU A 146 12.33 9.72 5.47
N LEU A 147 13.17 10.16 4.54
CA LEU A 147 14.16 9.28 3.91
C LEU A 147 15.12 8.70 4.96
N ASN A 148 15.71 9.53 5.79
CA ASN A 148 16.63 9.12 6.85
C ASN A 148 15.96 8.18 7.87
N PHE A 149 14.70 8.43 8.21
CA PHE A 149 13.93 7.58 9.10
C PHE A 149 13.81 6.16 8.58
N PHE A 150 13.41 5.99 7.31
CA PHE A 150 13.27 4.67 6.72
C PHE A 150 14.60 3.97 6.47
N GLU A 151 15.64 4.71 6.08
CA GLU A 151 17.00 4.16 5.95
C GLU A 151 17.54 3.66 7.31
N ASN A 152 17.28 4.38 8.39
CA ASN A 152 17.63 3.93 9.73
C ASN A 152 16.87 2.64 10.13
N LEU A 153 15.56 2.57 9.86
CA LEU A 153 14.79 1.34 10.10
C LEU A 153 15.32 0.14 9.32
N ARG A 154 15.77 0.36 8.06
CA ARG A 154 16.42 -0.68 7.24
C ARG A 154 17.74 -1.12 7.86
N SER A 155 18.59 -0.16 8.25
CA SER A 155 19.93 -0.44 8.78
C SER A 155 19.91 -1.30 10.04
N VAL A 156 18.86 -1.14 10.87
CA VAL A 156 18.66 -1.92 12.10
C VAL A 156 17.75 -3.14 11.91
N GLY A 157 17.35 -3.44 10.68
CA GLY A 157 16.51 -4.61 10.35
C GLY A 157 15.06 -4.53 10.85
N LYS A 158 14.57 -3.34 11.19
CA LYS A 158 13.18 -3.14 11.66
C LYS A 158 12.16 -3.03 10.54
N ILE A 159 12.57 -2.75 9.32
CA ILE A 159 11.72 -2.72 8.13
C ILE A 159 12.36 -3.56 7.01
N ARG A 160 11.55 -4.15 6.16
CA ARG A 160 12.04 -4.91 4.99
C ARG A 160 12.82 -3.99 4.04
N ASN A 161 13.84 -4.55 3.39
CA ASN A 161 14.55 -3.85 2.32
C ASN A 161 13.76 -3.95 1.01
N ASP A 162 12.72 -3.15 0.90
CA ASP A 162 11.83 -3.07 -0.25
C ASP A 162 11.46 -1.61 -0.55
N ASP A 163 10.71 -1.39 -1.63
CA ASP A 163 10.24 -0.06 -2.01
C ASP A 163 9.28 0.52 -0.96
N ILE A 164 9.49 1.79 -0.63
CA ILE A 164 8.68 2.51 0.36
C ILE A 164 7.82 3.54 -0.33
N ALA A 165 6.52 3.45 -0.09
CA ALA A 165 5.56 4.46 -0.49
C ALA A 165 4.60 4.74 0.67
N VAL A 166 4.37 6.02 0.95
CA VAL A 166 3.40 6.50 1.94
C VAL A 166 2.66 7.69 1.36
N VAL A 167 1.34 7.65 1.39
CA VAL A 167 0.47 8.78 1.08
C VAL A 167 -0.43 9.02 2.29
N ARG A 168 -0.45 10.24 2.82
CA ARG A 168 -1.31 10.63 3.94
C ARG A 168 -2.42 11.56 3.48
N ILE A 169 -3.63 11.33 3.95
CA ILE A 169 -4.81 12.14 3.68
C ILE A 169 -5.47 12.46 5.02
N VAL A 170 -5.51 13.74 5.39
CA VAL A 170 -6.13 14.22 6.65
C VAL A 170 -7.44 14.91 6.31
N VAL A 171 -8.48 14.62 7.06
CA VAL A 171 -9.79 15.26 6.94
C VAL A 171 -9.90 16.38 7.98
N TYR A 172 -10.07 17.63 7.51
CA TYR A 172 -10.19 18.85 8.32
C TYR A 172 -11.64 19.28 8.48
#